data_0355082806790b9c61dbfd7ee6ba4a97
#
_entry.id   0355082806790b9c61dbfd7ee6ba4a97
#
_cell.length_a   1.000
_cell.length_b   1.000
_cell.length_c   1.000
_cell.angle_alpha   90.00
_cell.angle_beta   90.00
_cell.angle_gamma   90.00
#
_symmetry.space_group_name_H-M   'P 1'
#
loop_
_entity.id
_entity.type
_entity.pdbx_description
1 polymer ?
#
loop_
_entity_poly.entity_id
_entity_poly.type
_entity_poly.pdbx_seq_one_letter_code
_entity_poly.pdbx_strand_id
1 'polypeptide(L)'
;MKRYLDDLVATDLQRKMVLITGPRQVGKTTLCRHLMERFPPAQYLNWDVAPDRAILQRQSWNPRSSLLAMDEIHKMPDWKNWLKGVVDGRPPTQALLVTGSARMETWRQSGDSLAGRYLPYRLHPISVREWCEQQGGTPAAALERLMVRGGFPEPCLAENPDDAERWRRQYFTDLIREDVVEFSRLHEVNAMRLFVELLRERVGSPLSLASIARDLAISPTTLKRYLDILQALYIVFTVQPWHHNIARAILQTPKVYFFDTGLVRGDEGIRFENAVATMLLKHSHFRQDVRGRSAGLHYIRTKDGAEVDFALSDDNRLTHLIECKLADPSLHRALAGFAAKFPGAEAIQLVRDLRQREYRASVAVTDAAEWLASLDA
;
A
#
# COMPACT_ATOMS: atom_id res chain seq x y z
N MET A 1 -11.35 -11.81 10.03
CA MET A 1 -10.86 -10.53 10.58
C MET A 1 -11.48 -9.40 9.78
N LYS A 2 -12.18 -8.49 10.44
CA LYS A 2 -12.72 -7.25 9.84
C LYS A 2 -11.58 -6.33 9.42
N ARG A 3 -11.73 -5.62 8.29
CA ARG A 3 -10.72 -4.70 7.78
C ARG A 3 -11.14 -3.25 8.04
N TYR A 4 -10.18 -2.34 8.10
CA TYR A 4 -10.40 -0.91 8.36
C TYR A 4 -11.36 -0.24 7.36
N LEU A 5 -11.60 -0.83 6.20
CA LEU A 5 -12.51 -0.32 5.17
C LEU A 5 -13.95 -0.87 5.24
N ASP A 6 -14.23 -1.92 6.02
CA ASP A 6 -15.53 -2.62 6.01
C ASP A 6 -16.73 -1.67 6.18
N ASP A 7 -16.72 -0.82 7.21
CA ASP A 7 -17.87 0.06 7.50
C ASP A 7 -17.97 1.23 6.50
N LEU A 8 -16.83 1.76 6.07
CA LEU A 8 -16.77 2.86 5.10
C LEU A 8 -17.32 2.41 3.75
N VAL A 9 -16.83 1.27 3.27
CA VAL A 9 -17.29 0.68 2.00
C VAL A 9 -18.78 0.32 2.06
N ALA A 10 -19.26 -0.24 3.17
CA ALA A 10 -20.68 -0.55 3.32
C ALA A 10 -21.57 0.70 3.25
N THR A 11 -21.12 1.81 3.81
CA THR A 11 -21.83 3.09 3.73
C THR A 11 -21.86 3.64 2.30
N ASP A 12 -20.72 3.62 1.62
CA ASP A 12 -20.57 4.18 0.29
C ASP A 12 -21.20 3.34 -0.81
N LEU A 13 -21.33 2.02 -0.61
CA LEU A 13 -22.09 1.12 -1.51
C LEU A 13 -23.55 1.52 -1.66
N GLN A 14 -24.13 2.21 -0.68
CA GLN A 14 -25.51 2.75 -0.75
C GLN A 14 -25.62 3.95 -1.70
N ARG A 15 -24.51 4.58 -2.05
CA ARG A 15 -24.49 5.83 -2.81
C ARG A 15 -23.94 5.64 -4.22
N LYS A 16 -22.85 4.91 -4.35
CA LYS A 16 -22.12 4.70 -5.61
C LYS A 16 -21.55 3.29 -5.69
N MET A 17 -21.16 2.89 -6.89
CA MET A 17 -20.27 1.73 -7.04
C MET A 17 -18.99 1.96 -6.24
N VAL A 18 -18.49 0.94 -5.58
CA VAL A 18 -17.20 0.96 -4.90
C VAL A 18 -16.20 0.09 -5.66
N LEU A 19 -15.01 0.64 -5.88
CA LEU A 19 -13.89 -0.05 -6.51
C LEU A 19 -12.78 -0.26 -5.48
N ILE A 20 -12.45 -1.52 -5.18
CA ILE A 20 -11.36 -1.86 -4.24
C ILE A 20 -10.17 -2.43 -5.01
N THR A 21 -9.04 -1.73 -4.90
CA THR A 21 -7.75 -2.17 -5.42
C THR A 21 -6.79 -2.54 -4.28
N GLY A 22 -5.68 -3.17 -4.60
CA GLY A 22 -4.64 -3.51 -3.62
C GLY A 22 -3.88 -4.78 -3.99
N PRO A 23 -2.84 -5.13 -3.23
CA PRO A 23 -2.01 -6.31 -3.47
C PRO A 23 -2.84 -7.59 -3.65
N ARG A 24 -2.31 -8.57 -4.36
CA ARG A 24 -2.84 -9.94 -4.30
C ARG A 24 -2.76 -10.44 -2.85
N GLN A 25 -3.72 -11.28 -2.44
CA GLN A 25 -3.78 -11.90 -1.11
C GLN A 25 -3.84 -10.91 0.09
N VAL A 26 -4.11 -9.63 -0.14
CA VAL A 26 -4.28 -8.62 0.93
C VAL A 26 -5.64 -8.72 1.65
N GLY A 27 -6.54 -9.59 1.17
CA GLY A 27 -7.86 -9.84 1.77
C GLY A 27 -9.04 -9.16 1.08
N LYS A 28 -8.92 -8.74 -0.21
CA LYS A 28 -10.03 -8.13 -0.97
C LYS A 28 -11.26 -9.04 -1.05
N THR A 29 -11.08 -10.30 -1.38
CA THR A 29 -12.18 -11.29 -1.44
C THR A 29 -12.80 -11.56 -0.07
N THR A 30 -12.00 -11.54 1.00
CA THR A 30 -12.50 -11.66 2.38
C THR A 30 -13.36 -10.46 2.77
N LEU A 31 -12.88 -9.25 2.48
CA LEU A 31 -13.64 -8.01 2.68
C LEU A 31 -14.96 -8.06 1.88
N CYS A 32 -14.91 -8.50 0.63
CA CYS A 32 -16.09 -8.68 -0.20
C CYS A 32 -17.12 -9.62 0.46
N ARG A 33 -16.70 -10.76 0.98
CA ARG A 33 -17.58 -11.72 1.68
C ARG A 33 -18.25 -11.12 2.92
N HIS A 34 -17.50 -10.38 3.76
CA HIS A 34 -18.06 -9.68 4.92
C HIS A 34 -19.12 -8.64 4.50
N LEU A 35 -18.87 -7.93 3.40
CA LEU A 35 -19.84 -6.97 2.88
C LEU A 35 -21.10 -7.66 2.36
N MET A 36 -20.98 -8.82 1.70
CA MET A 36 -22.13 -9.59 1.23
C MET A 36 -23.08 -10.01 2.37
N GLU A 37 -22.55 -10.32 3.54
CA GLU A 37 -23.37 -10.65 4.73
C GLU A 37 -24.24 -9.46 5.18
N ARG A 38 -23.83 -8.24 4.86
CA ARG A 38 -24.55 -7.00 5.21
C ARG A 38 -25.60 -6.58 4.18
N PHE A 39 -25.58 -7.18 2.99
CA PHE A 39 -26.47 -6.85 1.86
C PHE A 39 -27.17 -8.09 1.29
N PRO A 40 -27.98 -8.82 2.09
CA PRO A 40 -28.71 -9.98 1.57
C PRO A 40 -29.92 -9.55 0.72
N PRO A 41 -30.24 -10.26 -0.38
CA PRO A 41 -29.41 -11.28 -1.03
C PRO A 41 -28.27 -10.67 -1.83
N ALA A 42 -27.07 -11.23 -1.71
CA ALA A 42 -25.89 -10.80 -2.46
C ALA A 42 -25.44 -11.86 -3.46
N GLN A 43 -24.84 -11.44 -4.57
CA GLN A 43 -24.22 -12.35 -5.54
C GLN A 43 -22.75 -11.96 -5.77
N TYR A 44 -21.87 -12.97 -5.72
CA TYR A 44 -20.46 -12.84 -6.04
C TYR A 44 -20.18 -13.51 -7.37
N LEU A 45 -19.46 -12.82 -8.25
CA LEU A 45 -19.06 -13.31 -9.57
C LEU A 45 -17.57 -13.01 -9.79
N ASN A 46 -16.80 -14.04 -10.14
CA ASN A 46 -15.39 -13.93 -10.42
C ASN A 46 -15.10 -14.22 -11.90
N TRP A 47 -14.41 -13.30 -12.57
CA TRP A 47 -14.09 -13.45 -13.99
C TRP A 47 -13.23 -14.69 -14.30
N ASP A 48 -12.41 -15.14 -13.37
CA ASP A 48 -11.53 -16.31 -13.55
C ASP A 48 -12.33 -17.63 -13.51
N VAL A 49 -13.53 -17.62 -12.94
CA VAL A 49 -14.42 -18.78 -12.84
C VAL A 49 -15.30 -18.87 -14.08
N ALA A 50 -15.18 -19.94 -14.87
CA ALA A 50 -15.87 -20.04 -16.16
C ALA A 50 -17.40 -19.89 -16.11
N PRO A 51 -18.16 -20.52 -15.17
CA PRO A 51 -19.58 -20.25 -14.99
C PRO A 51 -19.91 -18.79 -14.70
N ASP A 52 -19.17 -18.15 -13.80
CA ASP A 52 -19.39 -16.75 -13.42
C ASP A 52 -19.09 -15.82 -14.60
N ARG A 53 -18.03 -16.12 -15.36
CA ARG A 53 -17.69 -15.38 -16.59
C ARG A 53 -18.82 -15.39 -17.59
N ALA A 54 -19.49 -16.54 -17.78
CA ALA A 54 -20.65 -16.65 -18.67
C ALA A 54 -21.82 -15.77 -18.17
N ILE A 55 -22.06 -15.72 -16.86
CA ILE A 55 -23.07 -14.85 -16.25
C ILE A 55 -22.72 -13.38 -16.48
N LEU A 56 -21.45 -13.00 -16.25
CA LEU A 56 -20.96 -11.63 -16.45
C LEU A 56 -21.10 -11.20 -17.91
N GLN A 57 -20.67 -12.03 -18.87
CA GLN A 57 -20.76 -11.72 -20.30
C GLN A 57 -22.20 -11.54 -20.78
N ARG A 58 -23.15 -12.36 -20.29
CA ARG A 58 -24.58 -12.30 -20.64
C ARG A 58 -25.38 -11.33 -19.78
N GLN A 59 -24.76 -10.75 -18.74
CA GLN A 59 -25.44 -9.94 -17.73
C GLN A 59 -26.66 -10.66 -17.11
N SER A 60 -26.51 -11.97 -16.90
CA SER A 60 -27.63 -12.84 -16.45
C SER A 60 -27.56 -13.15 -14.93
N TRP A 61 -26.99 -12.21 -14.14
CA TRP A 61 -27.03 -12.31 -12.67
C TRP A 61 -28.43 -12.09 -12.11
N ASN A 62 -28.61 -12.44 -10.85
CA ASN A 62 -29.89 -12.28 -10.18
C ASN A 62 -30.26 -10.79 -10.05
N PRO A 63 -31.32 -10.31 -10.72
CA PRO A 63 -31.72 -8.90 -10.66
C PRO A 63 -32.25 -8.45 -9.29
N ARG A 64 -32.56 -9.41 -8.40
CA ARG A 64 -33.00 -9.13 -7.02
C ARG A 64 -31.86 -9.05 -6.02
N SER A 65 -30.62 -9.25 -6.46
CA SER A 65 -29.45 -9.09 -5.56
C SER A 65 -29.34 -7.65 -5.12
N SER A 66 -29.29 -7.41 -3.81
CA SER A 66 -29.06 -6.08 -3.23
C SER A 66 -27.59 -5.65 -3.35
N LEU A 67 -26.66 -6.63 -3.46
CA LEU A 67 -25.25 -6.40 -3.77
C LEU A 67 -24.81 -7.35 -4.87
N LEU A 68 -24.23 -6.79 -5.92
CA LEU A 68 -23.50 -7.52 -6.94
C LEU A 68 -22.00 -7.23 -6.76
N ALA A 69 -21.25 -8.26 -6.38
CA ALA A 69 -19.81 -8.19 -6.19
C ALA A 69 -19.10 -8.86 -7.36
N MET A 70 -18.27 -8.11 -8.06
CA MET A 70 -17.53 -8.55 -9.24
C MET A 70 -16.03 -8.55 -8.95
N ASP A 71 -15.40 -9.71 -9.07
CA ASP A 71 -13.96 -9.86 -8.83
C ASP A 71 -13.21 -10.12 -10.14
N GLU A 72 -11.95 -9.59 -10.22
CA GLU A 72 -11.04 -9.75 -11.36
C GLU A 72 -11.61 -9.25 -12.71
N ILE A 73 -12.61 -8.36 -12.69
CA ILE A 73 -13.31 -7.88 -13.89
C ILE A 73 -12.39 -7.18 -14.90
N HIS A 74 -11.24 -6.67 -14.44
CA HIS A 74 -10.24 -6.01 -15.29
C HIS A 74 -9.61 -6.93 -16.35
N LYS A 75 -9.77 -8.24 -16.23
CA LYS A 75 -9.35 -9.22 -17.23
C LYS A 75 -10.32 -9.33 -18.42
N MET A 76 -11.51 -8.74 -18.31
CA MET A 76 -12.48 -8.66 -19.41
C MET A 76 -12.00 -7.63 -20.43
N PRO A 77 -11.97 -7.93 -21.74
CA PRO A 77 -11.74 -6.92 -22.76
C PRO A 77 -12.79 -5.80 -22.67
N ASP A 78 -12.35 -4.54 -22.80
CA ASP A 78 -13.20 -3.35 -22.72
C ASP A 78 -14.09 -3.24 -21.46
N TRP A 79 -13.61 -3.80 -20.34
CA TRP A 79 -14.33 -3.85 -19.07
C TRP A 79 -14.83 -2.48 -18.57
N LYS A 80 -14.17 -1.38 -18.90
CA LYS A 80 -14.58 -0.03 -18.48
C LYS A 80 -15.90 0.40 -19.11
N ASN A 81 -16.02 0.25 -20.43
CA ASN A 81 -17.24 0.60 -21.14
C ASN A 81 -18.37 -0.36 -20.76
N TRP A 82 -18.05 -1.64 -20.61
CA TRP A 82 -18.99 -2.64 -20.13
C TRP A 82 -19.52 -2.27 -18.72
N LEU A 83 -18.60 -1.99 -17.78
CA LEU A 83 -18.95 -1.65 -16.40
C LEU A 83 -19.73 -0.33 -16.32
N LYS A 84 -19.42 0.65 -17.18
CA LYS A 84 -20.21 1.88 -17.31
C LYS A 84 -21.66 1.56 -17.65
N GLY A 85 -21.90 0.69 -18.63
CA GLY A 85 -23.25 0.24 -19.00
C GLY A 85 -23.97 -0.44 -17.84
N VAL A 86 -23.27 -1.29 -17.09
CA VAL A 86 -23.83 -1.95 -15.89
C VAL A 86 -24.20 -0.93 -14.81
N VAL A 87 -23.33 0.03 -14.53
CA VAL A 87 -23.59 1.08 -13.52
C VAL A 87 -24.79 1.93 -13.90
N ASP A 88 -24.88 2.34 -15.18
CA ASP A 88 -25.94 3.23 -15.65
C ASP A 88 -27.30 2.48 -15.78
N GLY A 89 -27.27 1.18 -16.07
CA GLY A 89 -28.48 0.35 -16.24
C GLY A 89 -28.96 -0.38 -14.99
N ARG A 90 -28.26 -0.33 -13.87
CA ARG A 90 -28.63 -1.08 -12.66
C ARG A 90 -29.87 -0.51 -11.96
N PRO A 91 -30.65 -1.34 -11.26
CA PRO A 91 -31.65 -0.86 -10.33
C PRO A 91 -31.04 0.04 -9.23
N PRO A 92 -31.69 1.15 -8.81
CA PRO A 92 -31.19 2.02 -7.76
C PRO A 92 -30.91 1.33 -6.42
N THR A 93 -31.61 0.23 -6.16
CA THR A 93 -31.49 -0.58 -4.94
C THR A 93 -30.34 -1.58 -4.98
N GLN A 94 -29.69 -1.75 -6.14
CA GLN A 94 -28.60 -2.70 -6.30
C GLN A 94 -27.26 -1.98 -6.13
N ALA A 95 -26.54 -2.32 -5.07
CA ALA A 95 -25.16 -1.90 -4.83
C ALA A 95 -24.19 -2.67 -5.75
N LEU A 96 -23.12 -2.02 -6.19
CA LEU A 96 -22.06 -2.64 -6.98
C LEU A 96 -20.72 -2.52 -6.25
N LEU A 97 -20.08 -3.65 -6.02
CA LEU A 97 -18.73 -3.76 -5.52
C LEU A 97 -17.85 -4.39 -6.58
N VAL A 98 -16.77 -3.71 -6.94
CA VAL A 98 -15.79 -4.24 -7.89
C VAL A 98 -14.46 -4.37 -7.18
N THR A 99 -13.86 -5.54 -7.26
CA THR A 99 -12.53 -5.79 -6.73
C THR A 99 -11.58 -6.19 -7.85
N GLY A 100 -10.33 -5.83 -7.70
CA GLY A 100 -9.32 -6.18 -8.68
C GLY A 100 -7.90 -6.00 -8.17
N SER A 101 -6.97 -6.59 -8.91
CA SER A 101 -5.53 -6.49 -8.61
C SER A 101 -4.97 -5.10 -8.97
N ALA A 102 -3.69 -4.95 -8.74
CA ALA A 102 -2.86 -3.80 -9.07
C ALA A 102 -3.09 -3.18 -10.46
N ARG A 103 -3.44 -3.99 -11.45
CA ARG A 103 -3.72 -3.53 -12.81
C ARG A 103 -4.88 -2.53 -12.87
N MET A 104 -5.89 -2.67 -12.01
CA MET A 104 -6.99 -1.69 -11.95
C MET A 104 -6.53 -0.31 -11.48
N GLU A 105 -5.50 -0.23 -10.61
CA GLU A 105 -4.92 1.04 -10.17
C GLU A 105 -4.23 1.78 -11.33
N THR A 106 -3.46 1.08 -12.15
CA THR A 106 -2.80 1.65 -13.34
C THR A 106 -3.81 2.19 -14.35
N TRP A 107 -4.95 1.49 -14.52
CA TRP A 107 -6.04 1.92 -15.38
C TRP A 107 -6.85 3.11 -14.81
N ARG A 108 -6.86 3.28 -13.50
CA ARG A 108 -7.47 4.45 -12.85
C ARG A 108 -6.83 5.76 -13.34
N GLN A 109 -5.54 5.73 -13.64
CA GLN A 109 -4.79 6.88 -14.13
C GLN A 109 -5.00 7.17 -15.63
N SER A 110 -5.58 6.24 -16.40
CA SER A 110 -5.63 6.30 -17.87
C SER A 110 -6.99 6.71 -18.48
N GLY A 111 -7.93 7.35 -17.74
CA GLY A 111 -9.08 8.11 -18.33
C GLY A 111 -10.46 7.46 -18.23
N ASP A 112 -11.34 8.15 -18.25
CA ASP A 112 -12.62 8.82 -18.52
C ASP A 112 -13.92 8.03 -18.46
N SER A 113 -14.03 6.73 -18.74
CA SER A 113 -15.38 6.14 -18.95
C SER A 113 -16.19 5.98 -17.66
N LEU A 114 -15.53 5.89 -16.49
CA LEU A 114 -16.18 5.69 -15.19
C LEU A 114 -16.22 6.94 -14.28
N ALA A 115 -15.81 8.11 -14.77
CA ALA A 115 -15.77 9.33 -13.98
C ALA A 115 -17.11 9.62 -13.29
N GLY A 116 -17.07 9.95 -12.01
CA GLY A 116 -18.24 10.28 -11.19
C GLY A 116 -19.11 9.10 -10.75
N ARG A 117 -18.88 7.87 -11.26
CA ARG A 117 -19.70 6.69 -11.04
C ARG A 117 -19.24 5.81 -9.89
N TYR A 118 -18.04 5.97 -9.39
CA TYR A 118 -17.46 5.11 -8.35
C TYR A 118 -16.70 5.88 -7.29
N LEU A 119 -16.50 5.23 -6.16
CA LEU A 119 -15.59 5.63 -5.09
C LEU A 119 -14.46 4.60 -5.02
N PRO A 120 -13.19 5.03 -5.17
CA PRO A 120 -12.06 4.13 -5.13
C PRO A 120 -11.53 3.96 -3.72
N TYR A 121 -11.11 2.74 -3.38
CA TYR A 121 -10.44 2.40 -2.15
C TYR A 121 -9.23 1.52 -2.41
N ARG A 122 -8.15 1.75 -1.68
CA ARG A 122 -6.95 0.91 -1.67
C ARG A 122 -6.89 0.11 -0.39
N LEU A 123 -7.00 -1.20 -0.49
CA LEU A 123 -6.85 -2.10 0.65
C LEU A 123 -5.36 -2.40 0.85
N HIS A 124 -4.83 -1.94 1.98
CA HIS A 124 -3.43 -2.13 2.38
C HIS A 124 -3.22 -3.35 3.27
N PRO A 125 -1.97 -3.81 3.45
CA PRO A 125 -1.61 -4.75 4.50
C PRO A 125 -2.06 -4.28 5.89
N ILE A 126 -2.13 -5.20 6.84
CA ILE A 126 -2.54 -4.95 8.23
C ILE A 126 -1.54 -3.98 8.87
N SER A 127 -2.05 -2.98 9.61
CA SER A 127 -1.27 -2.03 10.41
C SER A 127 -1.33 -2.37 11.90
N VAL A 128 -0.50 -1.70 12.70
CA VAL A 128 -0.52 -1.82 14.17
C VAL A 128 -1.92 -1.50 14.71
N ARG A 129 -2.52 -0.40 14.26
CA ARG A 129 -3.89 -0.03 14.65
C ARG A 129 -4.89 -1.14 14.34
N GLU A 130 -4.92 -1.59 13.09
CA GLU A 130 -5.87 -2.61 12.63
C GLU A 130 -5.70 -3.93 13.37
N TRP A 131 -4.44 -4.31 13.67
CA TRP A 131 -4.16 -5.48 14.50
C TRP A 131 -4.73 -5.33 15.91
N CYS A 132 -4.44 -4.23 16.61
CA CYS A 132 -4.93 -3.97 17.96
C CYS A 132 -6.46 -3.94 18.05
N GLU A 133 -7.12 -3.32 17.08
CA GLU A 133 -8.58 -3.26 17.02
C GLU A 133 -9.24 -4.62 16.78
N GLN A 134 -8.57 -5.53 16.06
CA GLN A 134 -9.19 -6.77 15.59
C GLN A 134 -8.71 -8.02 16.36
N GLN A 135 -7.48 -8.03 16.83
CA GLN A 135 -6.87 -9.17 17.53
C GLN A 135 -6.59 -8.86 18.99
N GLY A 136 -6.64 -7.59 19.39
CA GLY A 136 -6.24 -7.15 20.71
C GLY A 136 -4.72 -7.15 20.90
N GLY A 137 -4.30 -7.07 22.16
CA GLY A 137 -2.89 -7.01 22.53
C GLY A 137 -2.33 -5.59 22.56
N THR A 138 -1.05 -5.47 22.80
CA THR A 138 -0.36 -4.17 22.88
C THR A 138 0.13 -3.72 21.51
N PRO A 139 0.20 -2.42 21.23
CA PRO A 139 0.79 -1.88 20.02
C PRO A 139 2.23 -2.36 19.77
N ALA A 140 3.04 -2.51 20.83
CA ALA A 140 4.40 -3.01 20.73
C ALA A 140 4.45 -4.47 20.21
N ALA A 141 3.60 -5.36 20.74
CA ALA A 141 3.51 -6.75 20.27
C ALA A 141 2.99 -6.82 18.81
N ALA A 142 2.07 -5.94 18.44
CA ALA A 142 1.58 -5.82 17.07
C ALA A 142 2.69 -5.38 16.12
N LEU A 143 3.46 -4.34 16.47
CA LEU A 143 4.57 -3.85 15.67
C LEU A 143 5.65 -4.93 15.47
N GLU A 144 6.05 -5.61 16.54
CA GLU A 144 7.03 -6.71 16.48
C GLU A 144 6.56 -7.81 15.53
N ARG A 145 5.29 -8.22 15.64
CA ARG A 145 4.70 -9.21 14.74
C ARG A 145 4.75 -8.78 13.28
N LEU A 146 4.39 -7.52 12.99
CA LEU A 146 4.40 -6.98 11.64
C LEU A 146 5.81 -6.82 11.07
N MET A 147 6.81 -6.53 11.90
CA MET A 147 8.22 -6.50 11.49
C MET A 147 8.75 -7.88 11.10
N VAL A 148 8.34 -8.94 11.82
CA VAL A 148 8.80 -10.32 11.59
C VAL A 148 7.99 -10.99 10.49
N ARG A 149 6.66 -10.91 10.56
CA ARG A 149 5.74 -11.68 9.69
C ARG A 149 5.17 -10.89 8.52
N GLY A 150 5.42 -9.59 8.46
CA GLY A 150 4.80 -8.70 7.48
C GLY A 150 3.33 -8.44 7.78
N GLY A 151 2.71 -7.57 6.97
CA GLY A 151 1.31 -7.14 7.16
C GLY A 151 0.29 -7.86 6.26
N PHE A 152 0.72 -8.81 5.42
CA PHE A 152 -0.24 -9.61 4.65
C PHE A 152 -1.02 -10.54 5.57
N PRO A 153 -2.36 -10.70 5.40
CA PRO A 153 -3.18 -11.42 6.36
C PRO A 153 -2.71 -12.83 6.66
N GLU A 154 -2.42 -13.64 5.65
CA GLU A 154 -2.06 -15.03 5.82
C GLU A 154 -0.78 -15.22 6.65
N PRO A 155 0.39 -14.65 6.28
CA PRO A 155 1.60 -14.76 7.09
C PRO A 155 1.49 -14.02 8.42
N CYS A 156 0.76 -12.89 8.48
CA CYS A 156 0.55 -12.14 9.70
C CYS A 156 -0.25 -12.93 10.75
N LEU A 157 -1.25 -13.68 10.32
CA LEU A 157 -2.12 -14.50 11.20
C LEU A 157 -1.53 -15.90 11.48
N ALA A 158 -0.53 -16.34 10.73
CA ALA A 158 0.09 -17.64 10.93
C ALA A 158 0.58 -17.83 12.37
N GLU A 159 0.41 -19.01 12.93
CA GLU A 159 0.90 -19.34 14.29
C GLU A 159 2.42 -19.53 14.30
N ASN A 160 2.94 -20.23 13.28
CA ASN A 160 4.36 -20.51 13.14
C ASN A 160 5.06 -19.49 12.22
N PRO A 161 6.21 -18.89 12.62
CA PRO A 161 7.02 -18.04 11.74
C PRO A 161 7.45 -18.73 10.44
N ASP A 162 7.69 -20.04 10.46
CA ASP A 162 8.10 -20.80 9.27
C ASP A 162 7.02 -20.83 8.18
N ASP A 163 5.74 -20.84 8.58
CA ASP A 163 4.63 -20.79 7.64
C ASP A 163 4.56 -19.43 6.93
N ALA A 164 4.87 -18.34 7.63
CA ALA A 164 4.98 -17.02 7.03
C ALA A 164 6.11 -16.97 5.99
N GLU A 165 7.26 -17.61 6.27
CA GLU A 165 8.39 -17.64 5.33
C GLU A 165 8.09 -18.54 4.11
N ARG A 166 7.43 -19.69 4.31
CA ARG A 166 6.98 -20.57 3.21
C ARG A 166 5.99 -19.84 2.31
N TRP A 167 4.98 -19.19 2.90
CA TRP A 167 4.02 -18.38 2.16
C TRP A 167 4.72 -17.30 1.32
N ARG A 168 5.64 -16.56 1.92
CA ARG A 168 6.35 -15.44 1.28
C ARG A 168 7.16 -15.92 0.07
N ARG A 169 7.86 -17.07 0.21
CA ARG A 169 8.63 -17.68 -0.88
C ARG A 169 7.73 -18.08 -2.04
N GLN A 170 6.59 -18.69 -1.77
CA GLN A 170 5.63 -19.08 -2.78
C GLN A 170 4.97 -17.86 -3.43
N TYR A 171 4.43 -16.96 -2.63
CA TYR A 171 3.79 -15.72 -3.07
C TYR A 171 4.66 -14.93 -4.05
N PHE A 172 5.93 -14.73 -3.69
CA PHE A 172 6.87 -14.01 -4.53
C PHE A 172 7.17 -14.75 -5.84
N THR A 173 7.31 -16.08 -5.77
CA THR A 173 7.56 -16.92 -6.96
C THR A 173 6.38 -16.87 -7.92
N ASP A 174 5.16 -17.02 -7.39
CA ASP A 174 3.93 -17.03 -8.19
C ASP A 174 3.68 -15.65 -8.82
N LEU A 175 3.88 -14.58 -8.05
CA LEU A 175 3.68 -13.22 -8.52
C LEU A 175 4.63 -12.85 -9.67
N ILE A 176 5.92 -13.23 -9.56
CA ILE A 176 6.86 -13.05 -10.66
C ILE A 176 6.52 -13.95 -11.85
N ARG A 177 6.13 -15.19 -11.62
CA ARG A 177 5.87 -16.15 -12.67
C ARG A 177 4.58 -15.85 -13.45
N GLU A 178 3.51 -15.47 -12.76
CA GLU A 178 2.21 -15.26 -13.38
C GLU A 178 2.06 -13.84 -13.94
N ASP A 179 2.36 -12.82 -13.13
CA ASP A 179 2.09 -11.43 -13.50
C ASP A 179 3.25 -10.81 -14.30
N VAL A 180 4.51 -11.17 -14.01
CA VAL A 180 5.65 -10.62 -14.73
C VAL A 180 5.81 -11.26 -16.11
N VAL A 181 5.57 -12.57 -16.25
CA VAL A 181 5.63 -13.27 -17.55
C VAL A 181 4.62 -12.69 -18.54
N GLU A 182 3.47 -12.23 -18.04
CA GLU A 182 2.46 -11.58 -18.88
C GLU A 182 2.88 -10.18 -19.37
N PHE A 183 3.84 -9.53 -18.68
CA PHE A 183 4.39 -8.21 -19.04
C PHE A 183 5.72 -8.29 -19.80
N SER A 184 6.43 -9.45 -19.81
CA SER A 184 7.79 -9.52 -20.32
C SER A 184 8.19 -10.92 -20.81
N ARG A 185 9.28 -10.98 -21.61
CA ARG A 185 9.82 -12.24 -22.13
C ARG A 185 10.55 -13.02 -21.03
N LEU A 186 10.62 -14.35 -21.13
CA LEU A 186 11.23 -15.26 -20.15
C LEU A 186 12.64 -14.86 -19.65
N HIS A 187 13.47 -14.27 -20.51
CA HIS A 187 14.82 -13.78 -20.13
C HIS A 187 14.77 -12.63 -19.12
N GLU A 188 13.71 -11.84 -19.11
CA GLU A 188 13.54 -10.70 -18.21
C GLU A 188 13.16 -11.13 -16.78
N VAL A 189 12.59 -12.33 -16.60
CA VAL A 189 12.17 -12.86 -15.29
C VAL A 189 13.36 -13.04 -14.35
N ASN A 190 14.47 -13.61 -14.83
CA ASN A 190 15.67 -13.80 -14.02
C ASN A 190 16.32 -12.46 -13.64
N ALA A 191 16.39 -11.53 -14.61
CA ALA A 191 16.90 -10.19 -14.35
C ALA A 191 16.04 -9.43 -13.33
N MET A 192 14.73 -9.58 -13.42
CA MET A 192 13.80 -8.98 -12.44
C MET A 192 13.95 -9.60 -11.05
N ARG A 193 14.16 -10.91 -10.95
CA ARG A 193 14.45 -11.57 -9.66
C ARG A 193 15.71 -11.01 -9.02
N LEU A 194 16.80 -10.92 -9.78
CA LEU A 194 18.04 -10.32 -9.31
C LEU A 194 17.86 -8.84 -8.92
N PHE A 195 17.09 -8.10 -9.69
CA PHE A 195 16.78 -6.72 -9.36
C PHE A 195 16.04 -6.61 -8.02
N VAL A 196 15.04 -7.46 -7.76
CA VAL A 196 14.35 -7.48 -6.47
C VAL A 196 15.30 -7.84 -5.33
N GLU A 197 16.20 -8.83 -5.51
CA GLU A 197 17.20 -9.16 -4.48
C GLU A 197 18.10 -7.95 -4.15
N LEU A 198 18.51 -7.19 -5.16
CA LEU A 198 19.29 -5.95 -4.95
C LEU A 198 18.46 -4.84 -4.28
N LEU A 199 17.16 -4.76 -4.54
CA LEU A 199 16.28 -3.80 -3.86
C LEU A 199 16.09 -4.15 -2.39
N ARG A 200 16.02 -5.44 -2.04
CA ARG A 200 15.88 -5.92 -0.64
C ARG A 200 17.01 -5.45 0.27
N GLU A 201 18.21 -5.24 -0.29
CA GLU A 201 19.39 -4.77 0.41
C GLU A 201 19.54 -3.23 0.43
N ARG A 202 18.68 -2.51 -0.31
CA ARG A 202 18.75 -1.05 -0.50
C ARG A 202 17.52 -0.31 0.03
N VAL A 203 16.74 -0.98 0.87
CA VAL A 203 15.55 -0.39 1.49
C VAL A 203 15.95 0.83 2.32
N GLY A 204 15.15 1.90 2.26
CA GLY A 204 15.39 3.14 3.00
C GLY A 204 16.52 4.02 2.45
N SER A 205 17.22 3.56 1.41
CA SER A 205 18.33 4.34 0.80
C SER A 205 17.89 4.92 -0.56
N PRO A 206 18.46 6.08 -0.96
CA PRO A 206 18.23 6.64 -2.28
C PRO A 206 18.60 5.67 -3.41
N LEU A 207 17.65 5.37 -4.30
CA LEU A 207 17.73 4.32 -5.30
C LEU A 207 18.38 4.81 -6.60
N SER A 208 19.69 4.56 -6.80
CA SER A 208 20.37 4.83 -8.07
C SER A 208 20.18 3.69 -9.06
N LEU A 209 19.20 3.82 -9.96
CA LEU A 209 19.01 2.84 -11.04
C LEU A 209 20.22 2.71 -11.97
N ALA A 210 20.99 3.77 -12.17
CA ALA A 210 22.22 3.74 -12.97
C ALA A 210 23.33 2.87 -12.34
N SER A 211 23.41 2.82 -11.00
CA SER A 211 24.34 1.92 -10.31
C SER A 211 23.93 0.47 -10.49
N ILE A 212 22.66 0.15 -10.22
CA ILE A 212 22.14 -1.23 -10.37
C ILE A 212 22.20 -1.71 -11.80
N ALA A 213 21.99 -0.81 -12.77
CA ALA A 213 22.07 -1.13 -14.19
C ALA A 213 23.46 -1.66 -14.59
N ARG A 214 24.52 -1.09 -14.02
CA ARG A 214 25.90 -1.57 -14.24
C ARG A 214 26.12 -2.94 -13.62
N ASP A 215 25.61 -3.15 -12.39
CA ASP A 215 25.76 -4.42 -11.66
C ASP A 215 25.06 -5.57 -12.39
N LEU A 216 23.91 -5.32 -13.03
CA LEU A 216 23.11 -6.31 -13.76
C LEU A 216 23.39 -6.39 -15.25
N ALA A 217 24.26 -5.53 -15.80
CA ALA A 217 24.51 -5.37 -17.24
C ALA A 217 23.21 -5.14 -18.06
N ILE A 218 22.29 -4.33 -17.51
CA ILE A 218 20.98 -4.00 -18.08
C ILE A 218 20.87 -2.48 -18.23
N SER A 219 20.09 -2.00 -19.22
CA SER A 219 19.89 -0.56 -19.39
C SER A 219 19.13 0.07 -18.22
N PRO A 220 19.44 1.32 -17.79
CA PRO A 220 18.67 2.03 -16.77
C PRO A 220 17.19 2.17 -17.13
N THR A 221 16.85 2.30 -18.41
CA THR A 221 15.48 2.38 -18.92
C THR A 221 14.72 1.07 -18.67
N THR A 222 15.38 -0.08 -18.88
CA THR A 222 14.80 -1.40 -18.58
C THR A 222 14.54 -1.55 -17.08
N LEU A 223 15.50 -1.15 -16.23
CA LEU A 223 15.32 -1.21 -14.77
C LEU A 223 14.19 -0.28 -14.29
N LYS A 224 14.05 0.91 -14.91
CA LYS A 224 12.92 1.79 -14.61
C LYS A 224 11.59 1.10 -14.90
N ARG A 225 11.48 0.43 -16.07
CA ARG A 225 10.30 -0.38 -16.42
C ARG A 225 10.06 -1.51 -15.41
N TYR A 226 11.11 -2.20 -14.95
CA TYR A 226 10.98 -3.23 -13.93
C TYR A 226 10.47 -2.65 -12.61
N LEU A 227 11.01 -1.51 -12.18
CA LEU A 227 10.54 -0.82 -10.99
C LEU A 227 9.05 -0.44 -11.10
N ASP A 228 8.63 0.08 -12.26
CA ASP A 228 7.23 0.44 -12.49
C ASP A 228 6.31 -0.79 -12.45
N ILE A 229 6.76 -1.95 -12.97
CA ILE A 229 6.03 -3.22 -12.85
C ILE A 229 5.94 -3.66 -11.38
N LEU A 230 7.06 -3.64 -10.65
CA LEU A 230 7.08 -4.04 -9.23
C LEU A 230 6.17 -3.13 -8.37
N GLN A 231 6.11 -1.84 -8.69
CA GLN A 231 5.18 -0.91 -8.04
C GLN A 231 3.72 -1.21 -8.41
N ALA A 232 3.46 -1.44 -9.70
CA ALA A 232 2.13 -1.81 -10.18
C ALA A 232 1.63 -3.13 -9.57
N LEU A 233 2.53 -4.05 -9.21
CA LEU A 233 2.21 -5.32 -8.54
C LEU A 233 2.16 -5.20 -7.00
N TYR A 234 2.37 -4.02 -6.44
CA TYR A 234 2.45 -3.79 -5.00
C TYR A 234 3.52 -4.66 -4.30
N ILE A 235 4.63 -4.93 -4.97
CA ILE A 235 5.80 -5.56 -4.35
C ILE A 235 6.60 -4.50 -3.61
N VAL A 236 6.86 -3.39 -4.30
CA VAL A 236 7.56 -2.22 -3.75
C VAL A 236 6.75 -0.94 -3.96
N PHE A 237 7.09 0.07 -3.20
CA PHE A 237 6.69 1.44 -3.46
C PHE A 237 7.89 2.38 -3.30
N THR A 238 7.79 3.56 -3.91
CA THR A 238 8.85 4.56 -3.82
C THR A 238 8.36 5.78 -3.05
N VAL A 239 9.23 6.31 -2.21
CA VAL A 239 9.02 7.56 -1.48
C VAL A 239 9.90 8.62 -2.12
N GLN A 240 9.26 9.64 -2.69
CA GLN A 240 9.95 10.75 -3.34
C GLN A 240 10.43 11.78 -2.31
N PRO A 241 11.52 12.48 -2.55
CA PRO A 241 11.90 13.59 -1.68
C PRO A 241 10.86 14.71 -1.78
N TRP A 242 10.59 15.35 -0.64
CA TRP A 242 9.69 16.49 -0.64
C TRP A 242 10.35 17.73 -1.26
N HIS A 243 9.61 18.40 -2.14
CA HIS A 243 10.03 19.64 -2.78
C HIS A 243 8.81 20.49 -3.08
N HIS A 244 8.89 21.80 -2.82
CA HIS A 244 7.81 22.75 -3.16
C HIS A 244 7.39 22.69 -4.64
N ASN A 245 8.34 22.40 -5.53
CA ASN A 245 8.08 22.17 -6.93
C ASN A 245 8.03 20.67 -7.22
N ILE A 246 6.84 20.14 -7.47
CA ILE A 246 6.56 18.73 -7.72
C ILE A 246 7.39 18.20 -8.91
N ALA A 247 7.53 18.97 -9.99
CA ALA A 247 8.32 18.57 -11.16
C ALA A 247 9.80 18.34 -10.82
N ARG A 248 10.36 19.11 -9.86
CA ARG A 248 11.73 18.89 -9.36
C ARG A 248 11.84 17.72 -8.41
N ALA A 249 10.80 17.42 -7.62
CA ALA A 249 10.78 16.25 -6.77
C ALA A 249 10.88 14.94 -7.58
N ILE A 250 10.14 14.85 -8.68
CA ILE A 250 10.08 13.67 -9.57
C ILE A 250 11.45 13.38 -10.22
N LEU A 251 12.27 14.40 -10.42
CA LEU A 251 13.61 14.26 -11.02
C LEU A 251 14.69 13.84 -10.02
N GLN A 252 14.36 13.78 -8.72
CA GLN A 252 15.30 13.36 -7.69
C GLN A 252 15.20 11.85 -7.43
N THR A 253 16.22 11.33 -6.74
CA THR A 253 16.34 9.90 -6.46
C THR A 253 15.34 9.47 -5.38
N PRO A 254 14.39 8.56 -5.66
CA PRO A 254 13.46 8.07 -4.64
C PRO A 254 14.14 7.10 -3.68
N LYS A 255 13.57 6.91 -2.50
CA LYS A 255 13.81 5.73 -1.65
C LYS A 255 12.84 4.61 -2.03
N VAL A 256 13.24 3.36 -1.84
CA VAL A 256 12.39 2.18 -2.11
C VAL A 256 12.06 1.46 -0.82
N TYR A 257 10.81 0.98 -0.71
CA TYR A 257 10.29 0.18 0.39
C TYR A 257 9.44 -0.97 -0.13
N PHE A 258 9.30 -2.03 0.65
CA PHE A 258 8.48 -3.20 0.32
C PHE A 258 7.13 -3.14 1.03
N PHE A 259 6.06 -3.56 0.34
CA PHE A 259 4.75 -3.74 0.96
C PHE A 259 4.74 -4.84 2.00
N ASP A 260 5.54 -5.89 1.82
CA ASP A 260 5.78 -6.93 2.83
C ASP A 260 7.12 -6.69 3.53
N THR A 261 7.08 -6.24 4.78
CA THR A 261 8.28 -6.02 5.60
C THR A 261 9.12 -7.28 5.77
N GLY A 262 8.51 -8.46 5.73
CA GLY A 262 9.24 -9.73 5.78
C GLY A 262 10.15 -10.00 4.58
N LEU A 263 9.98 -9.30 3.46
CA LEU A 263 10.90 -9.37 2.31
C LEU A 263 12.18 -8.57 2.51
N VAL A 264 12.22 -7.65 3.47
CA VAL A 264 13.35 -6.75 3.69
C VAL A 264 14.56 -7.52 4.22
N ARG A 265 15.70 -7.36 3.54
CA ARG A 265 17.01 -7.82 4.04
C ARG A 265 17.74 -6.64 4.67
N GLY A 266 18.22 -6.82 5.87
CA GLY A 266 18.92 -5.80 6.62
C GLY A 266 18.79 -6.03 8.12
N ASP A 267 19.34 -5.10 8.88
CA ASP A 267 19.21 -5.11 10.33
C ASP A 267 17.77 -4.75 10.78
N GLU A 268 17.55 -4.77 12.07
CA GLU A 268 16.25 -4.42 12.65
C GLU A 268 15.84 -2.98 12.35
N GLY A 269 16.81 -2.04 12.24
CA GLY A 269 16.55 -0.64 11.92
C GLY A 269 15.91 -0.47 10.56
N ILE A 270 16.47 -1.13 9.54
CA ILE A 270 15.94 -1.10 8.16
C ILE A 270 14.54 -1.74 8.10
N ARG A 271 14.32 -2.86 8.80
CA ARG A 271 12.99 -3.49 8.87
C ARG A 271 11.98 -2.60 9.59
N PHE A 272 12.41 -1.95 10.67
CA PHE A 272 11.57 -1.01 11.39
C PHE A 272 11.20 0.19 10.52
N GLU A 273 12.15 0.81 9.84
CA GLU A 273 11.90 1.91 8.90
C GLU A 273 10.92 1.48 7.80
N ASN A 274 11.07 0.28 7.22
CA ASN A 274 10.12 -0.25 6.23
C ASN A 274 8.71 -0.46 6.80
N ALA A 275 8.58 -0.98 8.03
CA ALA A 275 7.30 -1.15 8.69
C ALA A 275 6.60 0.20 8.92
N VAL A 276 7.34 1.21 9.37
CA VAL A 276 6.84 2.59 9.47
C VAL A 276 6.41 3.11 8.09
N ALA A 277 7.23 2.95 7.06
CA ALA A 277 6.93 3.39 5.69
C ALA A 277 5.60 2.81 5.17
N THR A 278 5.34 1.50 5.39
CA THR A 278 4.09 0.87 4.94
C THR A 278 2.86 1.42 5.64
N MET A 279 2.96 1.72 6.94
CA MET A 279 1.85 2.29 7.71
C MET A 279 1.60 3.76 7.38
N LEU A 280 2.65 4.54 7.15
CA LEU A 280 2.54 5.92 6.68
C LEU A 280 1.94 6.01 5.26
N LEU A 281 2.31 5.09 4.37
CA LEU A 281 1.70 5.00 3.05
C LEU A 281 0.21 4.67 3.15
N LYS A 282 -0.17 3.68 3.99
CA LYS A 282 -1.56 3.32 4.25
C LYS A 282 -2.35 4.51 4.78
N HIS A 283 -1.82 5.22 5.78
CA HIS A 283 -2.41 6.44 6.32
C HIS A 283 -2.61 7.52 5.26
N SER A 284 -1.59 7.80 4.44
CA SER A 284 -1.68 8.79 3.36
C SER A 284 -2.75 8.41 2.34
N HIS A 285 -2.81 7.14 1.94
CA HIS A 285 -3.81 6.63 1.01
C HIS A 285 -5.23 6.65 1.62
N PHE A 286 -5.38 6.34 2.90
CA PHE A 286 -6.66 6.47 3.59
C PHE A 286 -7.17 7.92 3.56
N ARG A 287 -6.32 8.89 3.84
CA ARG A 287 -6.69 10.30 3.77
C ARG A 287 -7.09 10.74 2.36
N GLN A 288 -6.44 10.19 1.32
CA GLN A 288 -6.81 10.44 -0.06
C GLN A 288 -8.18 9.81 -0.40
N ASP A 289 -8.34 8.51 -0.14
CA ASP A 289 -9.48 7.73 -0.61
C ASP A 289 -10.74 8.01 0.22
N VAL A 290 -10.61 8.24 1.53
CA VAL A 290 -11.74 8.42 2.44
C VAL A 290 -12.06 9.90 2.68
N ARG A 291 -11.03 10.74 2.84
CA ARG A 291 -11.22 12.15 3.21
C ARG A 291 -11.06 13.13 2.04
N GLY A 292 -10.70 12.63 0.85
CA GLY A 292 -10.50 13.45 -0.34
C GLY A 292 -9.35 14.45 -0.21
N ARG A 293 -8.36 14.19 0.65
CA ARG A 293 -7.21 15.07 0.87
C ARG A 293 -6.09 14.78 -0.11
N SER A 294 -5.29 15.79 -0.45
CA SER A 294 -4.07 15.62 -1.23
C SER A 294 -2.89 15.22 -0.32
N ALA A 295 -3.09 14.11 0.44
CA ALA A 295 -2.08 13.61 1.37
C ALA A 295 -0.92 12.93 0.62
N GLY A 296 0.32 13.09 1.10
CA GLY A 296 1.51 12.51 0.49
C GLY A 296 2.52 12.01 1.51
N LEU A 297 3.27 10.98 1.11
CA LEU A 297 4.42 10.44 1.85
C LEU A 297 5.70 10.80 1.10
N HIS A 298 6.63 11.41 1.80
CA HIS A 298 7.90 11.91 1.29
C HIS A 298 9.05 11.61 2.26
N TYR A 299 10.28 11.89 1.85
CA TYR A 299 11.42 12.06 2.74
C TYR A 299 12.04 13.44 2.50
N ILE A 300 12.91 13.91 3.39
CA ILE A 300 13.62 15.17 3.21
C ILE A 300 15.12 14.93 3.25
N ARG A 301 15.83 15.46 2.24
CA ARG A 301 17.29 15.41 2.18
C ARG A 301 17.86 16.68 1.60
N THR A 302 18.90 17.23 2.25
CA THR A 302 19.66 18.36 1.73
C THR A 302 20.79 17.87 0.81
N LYS A 303 21.39 18.80 0.06
CA LYS A 303 22.58 18.52 -0.75
C LYS A 303 23.77 18.09 0.12
N ASP A 304 23.84 18.59 1.35
CA ASP A 304 24.92 18.28 2.32
C ASP A 304 24.67 16.96 3.06
N GLY A 305 23.64 16.20 2.68
CA GLY A 305 23.36 14.87 3.21
C GLY A 305 22.54 14.83 4.51
N ALA A 306 22.15 15.98 5.09
CA ALA A 306 21.21 15.97 6.21
C ALA A 306 19.84 15.44 5.76
N GLU A 307 19.30 14.43 6.48
CA GLU A 307 18.12 13.69 6.07
C GLU A 307 17.15 13.48 7.24
N VAL A 308 15.86 13.40 6.92
CA VAL A 308 14.79 12.91 7.79
C VAL A 308 14.06 11.81 7.02
N ASP A 309 13.85 10.67 7.67
CA ASP A 309 13.38 9.45 7.04
C ASP A 309 12.04 9.63 6.31
N PHE A 310 11.07 10.30 6.94
CA PHE A 310 9.75 10.54 6.36
C PHE A 310 9.24 11.95 6.63
N ALA A 311 8.41 12.41 5.70
CA ALA A 311 7.60 13.61 5.84
C ALA A 311 6.20 13.36 5.30
N LEU A 312 5.18 13.72 6.05
CA LEU A 312 3.80 13.72 5.56
C LEU A 312 3.41 15.10 5.09
N SER A 313 2.65 15.15 4.02
CA SER A 313 2.06 16.39 3.49
C SER A 313 0.55 16.27 3.36
N ASP A 314 -0.14 17.40 3.46
CA ASP A 314 -1.55 17.56 3.13
C ASP A 314 -1.71 18.87 2.34
N ASP A 315 -2.38 18.83 1.19
CA ASP A 315 -2.56 19.98 0.29
C ASP A 315 -1.23 20.72 0.01
N ASN A 316 -0.19 19.96 -0.32
CA ASN A 316 1.17 20.45 -0.61
C ASN A 316 1.86 21.21 0.55
N ARG A 317 1.42 21.00 1.79
CA ARG A 317 2.06 21.53 2.99
C ARG A 317 2.54 20.37 3.86
N LEU A 318 3.74 20.49 4.41
CA LEU A 318 4.26 19.52 5.37
C LEU A 318 3.42 19.59 6.66
N THR A 319 2.99 18.41 7.12
CA THR A 319 2.24 18.25 8.38
C THR A 319 3.09 17.56 9.45
N HIS A 320 3.94 16.60 9.04
CA HIS A 320 4.82 15.87 9.97
C HIS A 320 6.20 15.67 9.38
N LEU A 321 7.21 15.66 10.24
CA LEU A 321 8.58 15.26 9.99
C LEU A 321 8.89 14.10 10.93
N ILE A 322 9.29 12.94 10.40
CA ILE A 322 9.36 11.70 11.16
C ILE A 322 10.73 11.06 10.98
N GLU A 323 11.41 10.81 12.10
CA GLU A 323 12.68 10.08 12.17
C GLU A 323 12.48 8.78 12.93
N CYS A 324 13.08 7.67 12.47
CA CYS A 324 12.97 6.34 13.06
C CYS A 324 14.25 5.94 13.80
N LYS A 325 14.12 5.49 15.05
CA LYS A 325 15.22 4.97 15.88
C LYS A 325 14.81 3.68 16.58
N LEU A 326 15.74 2.74 16.73
CA LEU A 326 15.43 1.49 17.47
C LEU A 326 15.31 1.74 18.98
N ALA A 327 16.37 2.29 19.58
CA ALA A 327 16.44 2.44 21.04
C ALA A 327 17.05 3.77 21.50
N ASP A 328 17.72 4.51 20.61
CA ASP A 328 18.38 5.76 20.97
C ASP A 328 17.39 6.92 21.07
N PRO A 329 17.10 7.44 22.28
CA PRO A 329 16.21 8.57 22.46
C PRO A 329 16.90 9.91 22.23
N SER A 330 18.21 9.94 21.93
CA SER A 330 18.93 11.18 21.67
C SER A 330 18.36 11.89 20.45
N LEU A 331 18.16 13.20 20.56
CA LEU A 331 17.52 13.97 19.51
C LEU A 331 18.35 13.98 18.22
N HIS A 332 17.74 13.53 17.13
CA HIS A 332 18.35 13.52 15.80
C HIS A 332 18.58 14.96 15.31
N ARG A 333 19.85 15.30 15.05
CA ARG A 333 20.27 16.66 14.72
C ARG A 333 19.58 17.23 13.47
N ALA A 334 19.44 16.42 12.43
CA ALA A 334 18.81 16.86 11.20
C ALA A 334 17.30 17.13 11.42
N LEU A 335 16.60 16.28 12.18
CA LEU A 335 15.19 16.48 12.51
C LEU A 335 14.98 17.81 13.25
N ALA A 336 15.79 18.12 14.26
CA ALA A 336 15.73 19.39 14.97
C ALA A 336 15.96 20.60 14.04
N GLY A 337 16.92 20.46 13.13
CA GLY A 337 17.22 21.50 12.13
C GLY A 337 16.07 21.72 11.13
N PHE A 338 15.39 20.66 10.72
CA PHE A 338 14.21 20.77 9.84
C PHE A 338 12.97 21.24 10.58
N ALA A 339 12.76 20.86 11.84
CA ALA A 339 11.68 21.39 12.68
C ALA A 339 11.73 22.92 12.77
N ALA A 340 12.93 23.49 12.92
CA ALA A 340 13.12 24.94 12.92
C ALA A 340 12.81 25.60 11.55
N LYS A 341 13.04 24.88 10.43
CA LYS A 341 12.78 25.38 9.07
C LYS A 341 11.30 25.26 8.68
N PHE A 342 10.58 24.30 9.25
CA PHE A 342 9.19 24.01 8.94
C PHE A 342 8.32 24.06 10.23
N PRO A 343 8.13 25.22 10.84
CA PRO A 343 7.46 25.35 12.14
C PRO A 343 5.97 24.97 12.10
N GLY A 344 5.39 24.82 10.90
CA GLY A 344 4.02 24.34 10.71
C GLY A 344 3.89 22.82 10.67
N ALA A 345 5.00 22.07 10.69
CA ALA A 345 5.02 20.62 10.71
C ALA A 345 5.39 20.10 12.09
N GLU A 346 4.66 19.11 12.58
CA GLU A 346 4.99 18.41 13.82
C GLU A 346 6.23 17.53 13.59
N ALA A 347 7.29 17.75 14.40
CA ALA A 347 8.51 16.95 14.30
C ALA A 347 8.49 15.84 15.36
N ILE A 348 8.63 14.60 14.89
CA ILE A 348 8.47 13.40 15.72
C ILE A 348 9.65 12.46 15.50
N GLN A 349 10.30 12.07 16.58
CA GLN A 349 11.23 10.96 16.59
C GLN A 349 10.54 9.72 17.15
N LEU A 350 10.30 8.74 16.28
CA LEU A 350 9.71 7.45 16.63
C LEU A 350 10.81 6.53 17.15
N VAL A 351 10.70 6.11 18.39
CA VAL A 351 11.63 5.15 19.01
C VAL A 351 10.89 3.86 19.30
N ARG A 352 11.39 2.72 18.76
CA ARG A 352 10.74 1.42 18.92
C ARG A 352 10.72 0.98 20.39
N ASP A 353 11.86 1.08 21.06
CA ASP A 353 12.05 0.59 22.43
C ASP A 353 12.18 1.77 23.41
N LEU A 354 11.21 2.67 23.38
CA LEU A 354 11.21 3.87 24.24
C LEU A 354 10.69 3.53 25.65
N ARG A 355 11.45 3.94 26.67
CA ARG A 355 11.03 3.75 28.07
C ARG A 355 10.07 4.84 28.59
N GLN A 356 10.27 6.08 28.12
CA GLN A 356 9.44 7.22 28.52
C GLN A 356 9.31 8.22 27.38
N ARG A 357 8.10 8.75 27.18
CA ARG A 357 7.84 9.81 26.20
C ARG A 357 8.45 11.11 26.67
N GLU A 358 9.15 11.82 25.79
CA GLU A 358 9.83 13.07 26.08
C GLU A 358 9.55 14.12 25.01
N TYR A 359 9.56 15.39 25.43
CA TYR A 359 9.62 16.52 24.51
C TYR A 359 10.98 17.20 24.65
N ARG A 360 11.71 17.28 23.57
CA ARG A 360 13.03 17.94 23.53
C ARG A 360 13.02 19.03 22.46
N ALA A 361 13.17 20.28 22.88
CA ALA A 361 13.02 21.44 22.02
C ALA A 361 11.63 21.43 21.31
N SER A 362 11.59 21.46 19.98
CA SER A 362 10.35 21.40 19.19
C SER A 362 10.04 20.00 18.63
N VAL A 363 10.66 18.93 19.17
CA VAL A 363 10.54 17.56 18.69
C VAL A 363 9.92 16.67 19.76
N ALA A 364 8.89 15.94 19.40
CA ALA A 364 8.32 14.88 20.23
C ALA A 364 9.12 13.58 20.05
N VAL A 365 9.69 13.05 21.14
CA VAL A 365 10.28 11.71 21.17
C VAL A 365 9.23 10.78 21.77
N THR A 366 8.72 9.84 20.98
CA THR A 366 7.56 9.03 21.36
C THR A 366 7.75 7.56 21.00
N ASP A 367 7.03 6.69 21.72
CA ASP A 367 6.96 5.27 21.37
C ASP A 367 6.36 5.09 19.98
N ALA A 368 7.06 4.34 19.14
CA ALA A 368 6.68 4.15 17.75
C ALA A 368 5.38 3.37 17.61
N ALA A 369 5.19 2.31 18.39
CA ALA A 369 4.03 1.44 18.28
C ALA A 369 2.74 2.16 18.70
N GLU A 370 2.79 2.92 19.79
CA GLU A 370 1.68 3.74 20.28
C GLU A 370 1.31 4.82 19.26
N TRP A 371 2.30 5.49 18.70
CA TRP A 371 2.05 6.51 17.69
C TRP A 371 1.46 5.93 16.41
N LEU A 372 2.00 4.78 15.92
CA LEU A 372 1.49 4.10 14.74
C LEU A 372 0.05 3.58 14.95
N ALA A 373 -0.29 3.15 16.18
CA ALA A 373 -1.66 2.77 16.53
C ALA A 373 -2.64 3.95 16.51
N SER A 374 -2.16 5.19 16.63
CA SER A 374 -2.99 6.40 16.59
C SER A 374 -3.28 6.92 15.17
N LEU A 375 -2.64 6.38 14.13
CA LEU A 375 -2.88 6.76 12.73
C LEU A 375 -4.33 6.48 12.30
N ASP A 376 -4.78 7.11 11.21
CA ASP A 376 -6.17 6.98 10.70
C ASP A 376 -6.52 5.54 10.21
N ALA A 377 -5.49 4.71 9.82
CA ALA A 377 -5.71 3.37 9.26
C ALA A 377 -4.58 2.37 9.56
#